data_afe14d5899bed8b33e380bde6cb811e6
#
_entry.id   afe14d5899bed8b33e380bde6cb811e6
#
_cell.length_a   1.000
_cell.length_b   1.000
_cell.length_c   1.000
_cell.angle_alpha   90.00
_cell.angle_beta   90.00
_cell.angle_gamma   90.00
#
_symmetry.space_group_name_H-M   'P 1'
#
loop_
_entity.id
_entity.type
_entity.pdbx_description
1 polymer ?
#
loop_
_entity_poly.entity_id
_entity_poly.type
_entity_poly.pdbx_seq_one_letter_code
_entity_poly.pdbx_strand_id
1 'polypeptide(L)'
;MCSSDLMILRPAGYAIWENIQHELDRRFKETGVENVYLPLFIPESLLEKEKDHVEGFAPEVAWVTYGGLNQLPERLCVRPTSETLFCDFYKNIIQSYRDLPKVYNQWCSVVRWEKETRPFLRSREFLWQEGHTAHATAEEAEQRTVQMLNVYADFCEEVLAMPVVRGQKTEKEKFAGAEATYTIEALDRKSVV
;
A
#
# COMPACT_ATOMS: atom_id res chain seq x y z
N MET A 1 -27.69 -9.81 -8.70
CA MET A 1 -26.27 -9.44 -8.57
C MET A 1 -26.21 -8.20 -7.71
N CYS A 2 -25.60 -8.28 -6.57
CA CYS A 2 -25.46 -7.11 -5.71
C CYS A 2 -24.40 -6.20 -6.33
N SER A 3 -24.75 -4.94 -6.59
CA SER A 3 -23.87 -3.94 -7.24
C SER A 3 -22.69 -3.46 -6.35
N SER A 4 -22.29 -4.25 -5.36
CA SER A 4 -21.20 -3.92 -4.44
C SER A 4 -19.84 -3.79 -5.12
N ASP A 5 -19.74 -4.24 -6.36
CA ASP A 5 -18.50 -4.24 -7.14
C ASP A 5 -18.28 -2.92 -7.94
N LEU A 6 -19.31 -2.08 -7.99
CA LEU A 6 -19.29 -0.77 -8.64
C LEU A 6 -19.58 0.32 -7.59
N MET A 7 -18.64 0.52 -6.68
CA MET A 7 -18.79 1.56 -5.66
C MET A 7 -18.39 2.92 -6.21
N ILE A 8 -19.32 3.87 -6.17
CA ILE A 8 -19.07 5.26 -6.54
C ILE A 8 -18.88 6.08 -5.28
N LEU A 9 -17.71 6.67 -5.11
CA LEU A 9 -17.48 7.70 -4.11
C LEU A 9 -18.12 9.01 -4.61
N ARG A 10 -19.22 9.43 -3.97
CA ARG A 10 -19.90 10.69 -4.28
C ARG A 10 -19.05 11.87 -3.82
N PRO A 11 -19.29 13.11 -4.33
CA PRO A 11 -18.45 14.27 -4.05
C PRO A 11 -18.12 14.48 -2.56
N ALA A 12 -19.08 14.36 -1.66
CA ALA A 12 -18.83 14.52 -0.22
C ALA A 12 -17.90 13.45 0.36
N GLY A 13 -18.05 12.18 -0.08
CA GLY A 13 -17.16 11.10 0.34
C GLY A 13 -15.77 11.21 -0.29
N TYR A 14 -15.71 11.65 -1.55
CA TYR A 14 -14.44 11.84 -2.23
C TYR A 14 -13.65 13.03 -1.67
N ALA A 15 -14.32 14.11 -1.27
CA ALA A 15 -13.69 15.24 -0.62
C ALA A 15 -13.00 14.89 0.71
N ILE A 16 -13.52 13.89 1.45
CA ILE A 16 -12.82 13.34 2.64
C ILE A 16 -11.49 12.74 2.22
N TRP A 17 -11.48 11.93 1.15
CA TRP A 17 -10.26 11.36 0.61
C TRP A 17 -9.25 12.42 0.14
N GLU A 18 -9.71 13.42 -0.58
CA GLU A 18 -8.85 14.52 -1.06
C GLU A 18 -8.19 15.27 0.11
N ASN A 19 -8.93 15.53 1.18
CA ASN A 19 -8.37 16.16 2.38
C ASN A 19 -7.37 15.26 3.11
N ILE A 20 -7.65 13.96 3.24
CA ILE A 20 -6.71 12.99 3.80
C ILE A 20 -5.42 12.96 2.98
N GLN A 21 -5.55 12.84 1.65
CA GLN A 21 -4.42 12.82 0.75
C GLN A 21 -3.59 14.10 0.85
N HIS A 22 -4.24 15.26 0.81
CA HIS A 22 -3.56 16.56 0.87
C HIS A 22 -2.74 16.71 2.16
N GLU A 23 -3.33 16.42 3.30
CA GLU A 23 -2.68 16.60 4.60
C GLU A 23 -1.57 15.58 4.85
N LEU A 24 -1.79 14.30 4.52
CA LEU A 24 -0.76 13.28 4.64
C LEU A 24 0.39 13.52 3.66
N ASP A 25 0.11 13.89 2.41
CA ASP A 25 1.13 14.19 1.41
C ASP A 25 2.04 15.34 1.86
N ARG A 26 1.46 16.38 2.47
CA ARG A 26 2.23 17.47 3.07
C ARG A 26 3.20 16.96 4.15
N ARG A 27 2.69 16.15 5.09
CA ARG A 27 3.48 15.55 6.18
C ARG A 27 4.59 14.63 5.64
N PHE A 28 4.29 13.84 4.62
CA PHE A 28 5.31 12.99 3.97
C PHE A 28 6.43 13.81 3.35
N LYS A 29 6.10 14.85 2.60
CA LYS A 29 7.08 15.74 1.96
C LYS A 29 7.98 16.45 2.97
N GLU A 30 7.46 16.82 4.13
CA GLU A 30 8.24 17.38 5.24
C GLU A 30 9.31 16.41 5.77
N THR A 31 9.13 15.10 5.56
CA THR A 31 10.12 14.07 5.89
C THR A 31 11.03 13.69 4.72
N GLY A 32 10.95 14.39 3.61
CA GLY A 32 11.76 14.14 2.41
C GLY A 32 11.21 13.07 1.47
N VAL A 33 9.93 12.69 1.62
CA VAL A 33 9.27 11.75 0.72
C VAL A 33 8.99 12.40 -0.63
N GLU A 34 9.27 11.68 -1.71
CA GLU A 34 8.94 12.07 -3.09
C GLU A 34 7.86 11.16 -3.66
N ASN A 35 6.89 11.77 -4.35
CA ASN A 35 5.84 11.00 -5.01
C ASN A 35 6.30 10.50 -6.38
N VAL A 36 5.97 9.25 -6.67
CA VAL A 36 6.17 8.60 -7.96
C VAL A 36 4.84 8.00 -8.46
N TYR A 37 4.82 7.55 -9.68
CA TYR A 37 3.69 6.80 -10.23
C TYR A 37 4.21 5.59 -11.00
N LEU A 38 3.80 4.40 -10.57
CA LEU A 38 4.14 3.12 -11.18
C LEU A 38 2.97 2.58 -12.00
N PRO A 39 3.23 1.72 -13.00
CA PRO A 39 2.20 1.18 -13.87
C PRO A 39 1.08 0.46 -13.13
N LEU A 40 -0.13 0.52 -13.67
CA LEU A 40 -1.30 -0.21 -13.18
C LEU A 40 -1.16 -1.72 -13.38
N PHE A 41 -0.54 -2.13 -14.50
CA PHE A 41 -0.43 -3.53 -14.88
C PHE A 41 0.95 -4.09 -14.56
N ILE A 42 0.95 -5.28 -13.97
CA ILE A 42 2.16 -6.03 -13.61
C ILE A 42 2.21 -7.30 -14.45
N PRO A 43 3.26 -7.56 -15.22
CA PRO A 43 3.42 -8.82 -15.95
C PRO A 43 3.45 -10.02 -15.00
N GLU A 44 2.81 -11.12 -15.38
CA GLU A 44 2.78 -12.35 -14.57
C GLU A 44 4.20 -12.85 -14.24
N SER A 45 5.11 -12.78 -15.22
CA SER A 45 6.51 -13.17 -15.04
C SER A 45 7.24 -12.37 -13.96
N LEU A 46 6.83 -11.12 -13.70
CA LEU A 46 7.40 -10.31 -12.64
C LEU A 46 6.86 -10.74 -11.26
N LEU A 47 5.58 -11.10 -11.17
CA LEU A 47 4.99 -11.62 -9.92
C LEU A 47 5.53 -13.00 -9.55
N GLU A 48 5.83 -13.83 -10.54
CA GLU A 48 6.35 -15.18 -10.30
C GLU A 48 7.75 -15.18 -9.67
N LYS A 49 8.56 -14.17 -9.97
CA LYS A 49 9.89 -14.01 -9.35
C LYS A 49 9.85 -13.81 -7.84
N GLU A 50 8.71 -13.36 -7.31
CA GLU A 50 8.55 -13.06 -5.87
C GLU A 50 7.75 -14.12 -5.12
N LYS A 51 7.19 -15.12 -5.80
CA LYS A 51 6.44 -16.21 -5.13
C LYS A 51 7.25 -16.92 -4.04
N ASP A 52 8.56 -17.00 -4.21
CA ASP A 52 9.46 -17.63 -3.25
C ASP A 52 9.66 -16.79 -1.96
N HIS A 53 9.27 -15.50 -1.99
CA HIS A 53 9.42 -14.58 -0.86
C HIS A 53 8.08 -14.25 -0.18
N VAL A 54 6.95 -14.60 -0.79
CA VAL A 54 5.60 -14.23 -0.29
C VAL A 54 4.76 -15.49 -0.10
N GLU A 55 5.21 -16.41 0.74
CA GLU A 55 4.31 -17.43 1.30
C GLU A 55 3.19 -16.74 2.09
N GLY A 56 1.98 -16.81 1.58
CA GLY A 56 0.78 -16.30 2.25
C GLY A 56 0.14 -15.07 1.64
N PHE A 57 0.79 -14.37 0.72
CA PHE A 57 0.18 -13.29 -0.04
C PHE A 57 0.00 -13.71 -1.50
N ALA A 58 -0.92 -14.64 -1.75
CA ALA A 58 -1.53 -14.78 -3.06
C ALA A 58 -2.86 -14.02 -3.02
N PRO A 59 -2.87 -12.69 -3.17
CA PRO A 59 -4.13 -11.97 -3.26
C PRO A 59 -4.90 -12.55 -4.43
N GLU A 60 -6.19 -12.74 -4.27
CA GLU A 60 -7.03 -12.97 -5.42
C GLU A 60 -6.91 -11.74 -6.31
N VAL A 61 -6.20 -11.89 -7.43
CA VAL A 61 -5.88 -10.78 -8.31
C VAL A 61 -6.79 -10.76 -9.53
N ALA A 62 -6.99 -9.58 -10.10
CA ALA A 62 -7.67 -9.43 -11.38
C ALA A 62 -6.65 -9.59 -12.52
N TRP A 63 -6.95 -10.47 -13.47
CA TRP A 63 -6.11 -10.74 -14.63
C TRP A 63 -6.65 -10.08 -15.91
N VAL A 64 -5.79 -9.41 -16.63
CA VAL A 64 -6.04 -8.91 -17.98
C VAL A 64 -5.39 -9.87 -18.96
N THR A 65 -6.21 -10.50 -19.80
CA THR A 65 -5.80 -11.53 -20.77
C THR A 65 -5.93 -11.11 -22.21
N TYR A 66 -6.63 -10.00 -22.47
CA TYR A 66 -6.84 -9.44 -23.80
C TYR A 66 -6.46 -7.96 -23.85
N GLY A 67 -5.80 -7.55 -24.94
CA GLY A 67 -5.61 -6.16 -25.34
C GLY A 67 -6.49 -5.87 -26.58
N GLY A 68 -7.59 -5.15 -26.40
CA GLY A 68 -8.61 -5.05 -27.42
C GLY A 68 -9.24 -6.41 -27.71
N LEU A 69 -9.17 -6.88 -28.96
CA LEU A 69 -9.68 -8.19 -29.38
C LEU A 69 -8.61 -9.30 -29.43
N ASN A 70 -7.36 -8.95 -29.16
CA ASN A 70 -6.24 -9.88 -29.24
C ASN A 70 -5.90 -10.42 -27.85
N GLN A 71 -5.69 -11.72 -27.77
CA GLN A 71 -5.16 -12.34 -26.56
C GLN A 71 -3.72 -11.85 -26.34
N LEU A 72 -3.41 -11.48 -25.10
CA LEU A 72 -2.06 -11.09 -24.72
C LEU A 72 -1.14 -12.31 -24.69
N PRO A 73 0.12 -12.20 -25.13
CA PRO A 73 1.09 -13.28 -25.04
C PRO A 73 1.43 -13.65 -23.57
N GLU A 74 1.27 -12.73 -22.67
CA GLU A 74 1.44 -12.89 -21.23
C GLU A 74 0.29 -12.19 -20.49
N ARG A 75 -0.22 -12.79 -19.43
CA ARG A 75 -1.25 -12.17 -18.60
C ARG A 75 -0.68 -11.01 -17.81
N LEU A 76 -1.48 -9.98 -17.64
CA LEU A 76 -1.15 -8.84 -16.80
C LEU A 76 -2.04 -8.85 -15.55
N CYS A 77 -1.43 -8.67 -14.39
CA CYS A 77 -2.15 -8.47 -13.15
C CYS A 77 -2.51 -6.99 -12.98
N VAL A 78 -3.76 -6.69 -12.62
CA VAL A 78 -4.09 -5.37 -12.09
C VAL A 78 -3.50 -5.29 -10.69
N ARG A 79 -2.65 -4.29 -10.42
CA ARG A 79 -1.85 -4.20 -9.20
C ARG A 79 -2.68 -4.38 -7.92
N PRO A 80 -2.38 -5.37 -7.07
CA PRO A 80 -2.91 -5.49 -5.71
C PRO A 80 -2.07 -4.71 -4.68
N THR A 81 -0.86 -4.40 -5.05
CA THR A 81 0.18 -3.55 -4.46
C THR A 81 1.23 -3.29 -5.53
N SER A 82 2.03 -2.25 -5.38
CA SER A 82 3.15 -1.98 -6.31
C SER A 82 4.50 -2.42 -5.75
N GLU A 83 4.56 -3.19 -4.67
CA GLU A 83 5.81 -3.60 -4.02
C GLU A 83 6.79 -4.24 -5.01
N THR A 84 6.33 -5.21 -5.80
CA THR A 84 7.12 -5.87 -6.84
C THR A 84 7.72 -4.88 -7.86
N LEU A 85 6.90 -3.90 -8.28
CA LEU A 85 7.36 -2.86 -9.21
C LEU A 85 8.39 -1.95 -8.55
N PHE A 86 8.20 -1.58 -7.28
CA PHE A 86 9.19 -0.79 -6.53
C PHE A 86 10.50 -1.53 -6.40
N CYS A 87 10.47 -2.83 -6.06
CA CYS A 87 11.67 -3.67 -5.95
C CYS A 87 12.43 -3.74 -7.27
N ASP A 88 11.73 -4.00 -8.38
CA ASP A 88 12.35 -4.03 -9.71
C ASP A 88 12.89 -2.66 -10.13
N PHE A 89 12.17 -1.59 -9.85
CA PHE A 89 12.61 -0.22 -10.10
C PHE A 89 13.86 0.13 -9.28
N TYR A 90 13.86 -0.15 -7.98
CA TYR A 90 15.01 0.13 -7.12
C TYR A 90 16.26 -0.64 -7.51
N LYS A 91 16.11 -1.92 -7.91
CA LYS A 91 17.21 -2.71 -8.44
C LYS A 91 17.92 -2.03 -9.62
N ASN A 92 17.17 -1.28 -10.43
CA ASN A 92 17.71 -0.62 -11.60
C ASN A 92 18.34 0.75 -11.31
N ILE A 93 17.86 1.48 -10.28
CA ILE A 93 18.32 2.84 -9.99
C ILE A 93 19.29 2.95 -8.81
N ILE A 94 19.38 1.92 -7.96
CA ILE A 94 20.33 1.88 -6.85
C ILE A 94 21.58 1.12 -7.32
N GLN A 95 22.62 1.88 -7.68
CA GLN A 95 23.88 1.34 -8.18
C GLN A 95 24.99 1.36 -7.10
N SER A 96 24.82 2.20 -6.09
CA SER A 96 25.74 2.33 -4.98
C SER A 96 25.05 2.85 -3.70
N TYR A 97 25.75 2.76 -2.57
CA TYR A 97 25.26 3.32 -1.30
C TYR A 97 24.98 4.83 -1.36
N ARG A 98 25.56 5.54 -2.33
CA ARG A 98 25.34 6.98 -2.53
C ARG A 98 23.96 7.30 -3.10
N ASP A 99 23.29 6.31 -3.66
CA ASP A 99 21.94 6.45 -4.19
C ASP A 99 20.87 6.31 -3.10
N LEU A 100 21.28 5.93 -1.88
CA LEU A 100 20.43 5.75 -0.71
C LEU A 100 20.42 6.99 0.20
N PRO A 101 19.35 7.24 0.96
CA PRO A 101 18.11 6.47 0.94
C PRO A 101 17.24 6.77 -0.29
N LYS A 102 16.40 5.82 -0.70
CA LYS A 102 15.26 6.07 -1.59
C LYS A 102 13.99 6.07 -0.75
N VAL A 103 13.21 7.14 -0.88
CA VAL A 103 12.02 7.35 -0.04
C VAL A 103 10.87 7.79 -0.93
N TYR A 104 10.25 6.82 -1.60
CA TYR A 104 9.19 7.08 -2.57
C TYR A 104 7.83 6.64 -2.06
N ASN A 105 6.83 7.40 -2.45
CA ASN A 105 5.43 7.17 -2.16
C ASN A 105 4.60 7.20 -3.44
N GLN A 106 3.54 6.43 -3.47
CA GLN A 106 2.56 6.45 -4.55
C GLN A 106 1.15 6.58 -3.99
N TRP A 107 0.39 7.54 -4.51
CA TRP A 107 -1.05 7.64 -4.35
C TRP A 107 -1.72 6.97 -5.54
N CYS A 108 -2.52 5.95 -5.31
CA CYS A 108 -3.15 5.21 -6.39
C CYS A 108 -4.37 4.41 -5.94
N SER A 109 -5.05 3.78 -6.89
CA SER A 109 -5.97 2.68 -6.60
C SER A 109 -5.26 1.34 -6.75
N VAL A 110 -5.74 0.34 -6.03
CA VAL A 110 -5.35 -1.05 -6.15
C VAL A 110 -6.58 -1.93 -6.22
N VAL A 111 -6.41 -3.14 -6.77
CA VAL A 111 -7.49 -4.11 -6.92
C VAL A 111 -7.11 -5.40 -6.20
N ARG A 112 -7.94 -5.78 -5.22
CA ARG A 112 -7.86 -7.07 -4.53
C ARG A 112 -9.20 -7.78 -4.70
N TRP A 113 -9.19 -8.95 -5.34
CA TRP A 113 -10.42 -9.66 -5.70
C TRP A 113 -11.00 -10.40 -4.48
N GLU A 114 -11.50 -9.59 -3.53
CA GLU A 114 -12.08 -10.11 -2.29
C GLU A 114 -13.36 -10.90 -2.54
N LYS A 115 -13.53 -12.02 -1.85
CA LYS A 115 -14.75 -12.84 -1.92
C LYS A 115 -15.95 -12.15 -1.29
N GLU A 116 -15.71 -11.46 -0.17
CA GLU A 116 -16.71 -10.72 0.56
C GLU A 116 -16.36 -9.24 0.58
N THR A 117 -17.26 -8.41 0.06
CA THR A 117 -17.08 -6.95 0.05
C THR A 117 -18.01 -6.30 1.07
N ARG A 118 -17.54 -5.20 1.67
CA ARG A 118 -18.34 -4.33 2.55
C ARG A 118 -18.16 -2.88 2.10
N PRO A 119 -19.24 -2.14 1.85
CA PRO A 119 -19.14 -0.74 1.46
C PRO A 119 -18.23 0.05 2.40
N PHE A 120 -17.33 0.86 1.84
CA PHE A 120 -16.31 1.69 2.49
C PHE A 120 -15.21 0.94 3.26
N LEU A 121 -15.45 -0.25 3.76
CA LEU A 121 -14.50 -0.99 4.60
C LEU A 121 -13.68 -1.99 3.80
N ARG A 122 -14.29 -2.62 2.79
CA ARG A 122 -13.65 -3.65 1.98
C ARG A 122 -14.28 -3.71 0.60
N SER A 123 -13.69 -3.02 -0.35
CA SER A 123 -14.07 -3.03 -1.77
C SER A 123 -13.00 -3.72 -2.60
N ARG A 124 -13.36 -4.18 -3.79
CA ARG A 124 -12.38 -4.79 -4.71
C ARG A 124 -11.38 -3.78 -5.24
N GLU A 125 -11.82 -2.59 -5.58
CA GLU A 125 -10.97 -1.45 -5.86
C GLU A 125 -11.07 -0.47 -4.70
N PHE A 126 -9.93 0.03 -4.24
CA PHE A 126 -9.87 1.07 -3.22
C PHE A 126 -8.68 2.00 -3.46
N LEU A 127 -8.85 3.22 -2.98
CA LEU A 127 -7.81 4.24 -2.99
C LEU A 127 -6.92 4.04 -1.76
N TRP A 128 -5.64 4.17 -1.96
CA TRP A 128 -4.67 4.08 -0.88
C TRP A 128 -3.41 4.89 -1.15
N GLN A 129 -2.51 4.82 -0.23
CA GLN A 129 -1.13 5.26 -0.34
C GLN A 129 -0.22 4.08 0.00
N GLU A 130 0.85 3.94 -0.74
CA GLU A 130 1.93 3.00 -0.44
C GLU A 130 3.27 3.70 -0.57
N GLY A 131 4.07 3.64 0.49
CA GLY A 131 5.44 4.13 0.51
C GLY A 131 6.40 2.95 0.59
N HIS A 132 7.37 2.92 -0.30
CA HIS A 132 8.43 1.92 -0.31
C HIS A 132 9.77 2.64 -0.19
N THR A 133 10.60 2.19 0.74
CA THR A 133 11.87 2.87 1.03
C THR A 133 13.02 1.88 1.03
N ALA A 134 14.21 2.36 0.65
CA ALA A 134 15.44 1.59 0.71
C ALA A 134 16.51 2.40 1.45
N HIS A 135 17.20 1.77 2.38
CA HIS A 135 18.18 2.38 3.27
C HIS A 135 19.49 1.62 3.25
N ALA A 136 20.57 2.26 3.69
CA ALA A 136 21.90 1.64 3.72
C ALA A 136 22.07 0.67 4.89
N THR A 137 21.36 0.91 6.01
CA THR A 137 21.46 0.08 7.22
C THR A 137 20.06 -0.26 7.77
N ALA A 138 20.00 -1.29 8.60
CA ALA A 138 18.77 -1.69 9.28
C ALA A 138 18.29 -0.59 10.25
N GLU A 139 19.22 0.08 10.92
CA GLU A 139 18.90 1.16 11.86
C GLU A 139 18.23 2.35 11.15
N GLU A 140 18.71 2.72 9.96
CA GLU A 140 18.07 3.77 9.15
C GLU A 140 16.67 3.37 8.71
N ALA A 141 16.47 2.11 8.32
CA ALA A 141 15.17 1.58 7.94
C ALA A 141 14.19 1.56 9.11
N GLU A 142 14.65 1.15 10.31
CA GLU A 142 13.84 1.17 11.52
C GLU A 142 13.46 2.60 11.94
N GLN A 143 14.41 3.52 11.94
CA GLN A 143 14.16 4.93 12.23
C GLN A 143 13.10 5.51 11.29
N ARG A 144 13.19 5.21 10.00
CA ARG A 144 12.18 5.63 9.00
C ARG A 144 10.82 5.01 9.29
N THR A 145 10.77 3.74 9.63
CA THR A 145 9.53 3.04 9.96
C THR A 145 8.85 3.66 11.16
N VAL A 146 9.58 3.92 12.25
CA VAL A 146 9.05 4.58 13.45
C VAL A 146 8.62 6.02 13.15
N GLN A 147 9.37 6.74 12.32
CA GLN A 147 8.98 8.09 11.89
C GLN A 147 7.63 8.07 11.17
N MET A 148 7.44 7.15 10.22
CA MET A 148 6.17 7.04 9.50
C MET A 148 5.03 6.58 10.40
N LEU A 149 5.28 5.66 11.33
CA LEU A 149 4.30 5.26 12.34
C LEU A 149 3.77 6.47 13.12
N ASN A 150 4.67 7.38 13.52
CA ASN A 150 4.29 8.60 14.22
C ASN A 150 3.52 9.56 13.32
N VAL A 151 3.95 9.76 12.07
CA VAL A 151 3.21 10.62 11.11
C VAL A 151 1.78 10.15 10.94
N TYR A 152 1.54 8.85 10.80
CA TYR A 152 0.17 8.31 10.70
C TYR A 152 -0.62 8.48 12.00
N ALA A 153 0.00 8.22 13.13
CA ALA A 153 -0.68 8.32 14.42
C ALA A 153 -1.05 9.78 14.73
N ASP A 154 -0.13 10.71 14.55
CA ASP A 154 -0.35 12.14 14.78
C ASP A 154 -1.42 12.68 13.81
N PHE A 155 -1.43 12.22 12.56
CA PHE A 155 -2.50 12.54 11.61
C PHE A 155 -3.86 12.03 12.10
N CYS A 156 -3.96 10.79 12.58
CA CYS A 156 -5.21 10.25 13.10
C CYS A 156 -5.71 11.04 14.31
N GLU A 157 -4.83 11.39 15.23
CA GLU A 157 -5.19 12.10 16.47
C GLU A 157 -5.51 13.57 16.23
N GLU A 158 -4.68 14.28 15.46
CA GLU A 158 -4.79 15.72 15.27
C GLU A 158 -5.81 16.12 14.21
N VAL A 159 -5.94 15.35 13.13
CA VAL A 159 -6.78 15.71 11.97
C VAL A 159 -8.10 14.96 11.99
N LEU A 160 -8.06 13.65 12.24
CA LEU A 160 -9.26 12.81 12.26
C LEU A 160 -9.93 12.75 13.63
N ALA A 161 -9.32 13.31 14.68
CA ALA A 161 -9.79 13.22 16.07
C ALA A 161 -10.01 11.75 16.50
N MET A 162 -9.20 10.84 16.00
CA MET A 162 -9.28 9.41 16.22
C MET A 162 -8.08 8.97 17.06
N PRO A 163 -8.27 8.67 18.36
CA PRO A 163 -7.19 8.16 19.18
C PRO A 163 -6.73 6.79 18.70
N VAL A 164 -5.43 6.60 18.62
CA VAL A 164 -4.81 5.35 18.17
C VAL A 164 -3.74 4.87 19.13
N VAL A 165 -3.53 3.57 19.15
CA VAL A 165 -2.43 2.91 19.86
C VAL A 165 -1.34 2.55 18.86
N ARG A 166 -0.11 3.00 19.11
CA ARG A 166 1.06 2.61 18.34
C ARG A 166 1.62 1.31 18.92
N GLY A 167 1.98 0.36 18.07
CA GLY A 167 2.51 -0.91 18.54
C GLY A 167 3.31 -1.66 17.48
N GLN A 168 4.02 -2.68 17.95
CA GLN A 168 4.66 -3.68 17.11
C GLN A 168 3.83 -4.96 17.15
N LYS A 169 3.59 -5.57 16.00
CA LYS A 169 2.84 -6.83 15.91
C LYS A 169 3.64 -7.99 16.50
N THR A 170 2.90 -8.93 17.09
CA THR A 170 3.48 -10.19 17.57
C THR A 170 3.99 -11.05 16.41
N GLU A 171 4.84 -12.03 16.70
CA GLU A 171 5.36 -12.96 15.69
C GLU A 171 4.26 -13.69 14.90
N LYS A 172 3.08 -13.89 15.51
CA LYS A 172 1.93 -14.54 14.82
C LYS A 172 1.23 -13.62 13.82
N GLU A 173 1.30 -12.31 14.03
CA GLU A 173 0.60 -11.29 13.24
C GLU A 173 1.55 -10.50 12.35
N LYS A 174 2.84 -10.74 12.53
CA LYS A 174 3.90 -10.12 11.72
C LYS A 174 3.71 -10.49 10.25
N PHE A 175 3.92 -9.52 9.37
CA PHE A 175 3.90 -9.78 7.93
C PHE A 175 4.95 -10.83 7.54
N ALA A 176 4.55 -11.79 6.71
CA ALA A 176 5.44 -12.85 6.25
C ALA A 176 6.68 -12.26 5.57
N GLY A 177 7.88 -12.68 5.99
CA GLY A 177 9.16 -12.18 5.48
C GLY A 177 9.65 -10.88 6.12
N ALA A 178 8.83 -10.18 6.93
CA ALA A 178 9.28 -8.99 7.64
C ALA A 178 10.11 -9.34 8.90
N GLU A 179 11.12 -8.54 9.22
CA GLU A 179 11.81 -8.63 10.51
C GLU A 179 10.94 -8.08 11.63
N ALA A 180 10.26 -6.95 11.38
CA ALA A 180 9.31 -6.34 12.28
C ALA A 180 8.12 -5.75 11.51
N THR A 181 6.96 -5.68 12.13
CA THR A 181 5.76 -5.02 11.60
C THR A 181 5.21 -4.08 12.65
N TYR A 182 5.11 -2.80 12.32
CA TYR A 182 4.53 -1.78 13.18
C TYR A 182 3.14 -1.40 12.71
N THR A 183 2.29 -1.01 13.64
CA THR A 183 0.89 -0.69 13.38
C THR A 183 0.38 0.43 14.25
N ILE A 184 -0.61 1.15 13.76
CA ILE A 184 -1.52 1.96 14.58
C ILE A 184 -2.89 1.28 14.59
N GLU A 185 -3.53 1.25 15.73
CA GLU A 185 -4.84 0.61 15.90
C GLU A 185 -5.79 1.54 16.62
N ALA A 186 -7.01 1.65 16.08
CA ALA A 186 -8.10 2.40 16.68
C ALA A 186 -9.19 1.44 17.15
N LEU A 187 -9.78 1.71 18.32
CA LEU A 187 -10.91 0.96 18.82
C LEU A 187 -12.20 1.43 18.12
N ASP A 188 -12.87 0.52 17.43
CA ASP A 188 -14.22 0.72 16.97
C ASP A 188 -15.20 0.40 18.12
N ARG A 189 -16.28 1.22 18.27
CA ARG A 189 -17.32 0.97 19.26
C ARG A 189 -18.02 -0.39 19.14
N LYS A 190 -17.90 -1.07 18.00
CA LYS A 190 -18.44 -2.41 17.76
C LYS A 190 -17.48 -3.54 18.15
N SER A 191 -16.24 -3.24 18.42
CA SER A 191 -15.20 -4.23 18.77
C SER A 191 -15.09 -4.48 20.28
N VAL A 192 -15.94 -3.85 21.08
CA VAL A 192 -16.05 -4.15 22.51
C VAL A 192 -17.14 -5.21 22.69
N VAL A 193 -16.76 -6.45 22.47
CA VAL A 193 -17.48 -7.62 22.96
C VAL A 193 -16.52 -8.50 23.74
#